data_a03c4c046adb2d5f4832ef617d9d1673
#
_entry.id   a03c4c046adb2d5f4832ef617d9d1673
#
_cell.length_a   1.000
_cell.length_b   1.000
_cell.length_c   1.000
_cell.angle_alpha   90.00
_cell.angle_beta   90.00
_cell.angle_gamma   90.00
#
_symmetry.space_group_name_H-M   'P 1'
#
loop_
_entity.id
_entity.type
_entity.pdbx_description
1 polymer ?
#
loop_
_entity_poly.entity_id
_entity_poly.type
_entity_poly.pdbx_seq_one_letter_code
_entity_poly.pdbx_strand_id
1 'polypeptide(L)' 'MEKNGKGKEYYFNGKLKFEGEYLNGKRNGKGKEYYDNSKLKFEGEYLNGEKWKRERILF' A
#
# COMPACT_ATOMS: atom_id res chain seq x y z
N MET A 1 10.71 4.58 15.60
CA MET A 1 9.48 5.34 15.62
C MET A 1 8.50 4.74 14.61
N GLU A 2 7.28 4.50 15.04
CA GLU A 2 6.30 3.91 14.16
C GLU A 2 5.70 4.93 13.22
N LYS A 3 5.41 4.50 12.00
CA LYS A 3 4.85 5.37 10.99
C LYS A 3 3.34 5.54 11.20
N ASN A 4 2.90 6.78 11.19
CA ASN A 4 1.49 7.11 11.22
C ASN A 4 1.21 8.12 10.11
N GLY A 5 0.01 8.06 9.53
CA GLY A 5 -0.36 8.93 8.44
C GLY A 5 0.03 8.33 7.10
N LYS A 6 0.23 9.17 6.11
CA LYS A 6 0.50 8.71 4.75
C LYS A 6 1.97 8.38 4.55
N GLY A 7 2.23 7.33 3.77
CA GLY A 7 3.59 6.93 3.48
C GLY A 7 3.70 6.16 2.18
N LYS A 8 4.93 5.81 1.83
CA LYS A 8 5.23 5.11 0.58
C LYS A 8 6.27 4.03 0.83
N GLU A 9 6.20 2.97 0.04
CA GLU A 9 7.20 1.91 0.02
C GLU A 9 7.68 1.73 -1.41
N TYR A 10 8.93 1.30 -1.56
CA TYR A 10 9.55 1.18 -2.88
C TYR A 10 10.14 -0.19 -3.08
N TYR A 11 10.14 -0.62 -4.34
CA TYR A 11 10.87 -1.82 -4.74
C TYR A 11 12.36 -1.53 -4.74
N PHE A 12 13.13 -2.59 -4.83
CA PHE A 12 14.58 -2.54 -4.91
C PHE A 12 15.07 -1.66 -6.06
N ASN A 13 14.31 -1.63 -7.15
CA ASN A 13 14.66 -0.83 -8.33
C ASN A 13 14.23 0.64 -8.22
N GLY A 14 13.73 1.06 -7.06
CA GLY A 14 13.30 2.44 -6.82
C GLY A 14 11.90 2.77 -7.25
N LYS A 15 11.20 1.85 -7.87
CA LYS A 15 9.83 2.09 -8.30
C LYS A 15 8.85 1.94 -7.15
N LEU A 16 7.76 2.69 -7.20
CA LEU A 16 6.76 2.70 -6.14
C LEU A 16 6.10 1.33 -6.01
N LYS A 17 6.08 0.83 -4.79
CA LYS A 17 5.48 -0.46 -4.46
C LYS A 17 4.13 -0.28 -3.79
N PHE A 18 4.03 0.69 -2.90
CA PHE A 18 2.82 0.94 -2.14
C PHE A 18 2.77 2.41 -1.74
N GLU A 19 1.57 2.99 -1.76
CA GLU A 19 1.35 4.27 -1.12
C GLU A 19 -0.01 4.23 -0.44
N GLY A 20 -0.08 4.81 0.75
CA GLY A 20 -1.32 4.79 1.50
C GLY A 20 -1.12 5.22 2.93
N GLU A 21 -2.08 4.82 3.76
CA GLU A 21 -2.13 5.23 5.16
C GLU A 21 -1.55 4.16 6.06
N TYR A 22 -0.94 4.62 7.14
CA TYR A 22 -0.31 3.75 8.14
C TYR A 22 -0.82 4.09 9.53
N LEU A 23 -0.86 3.07 10.38
CA LEU A 23 -1.13 3.24 11.79
C LEU A 23 -0.22 2.29 12.56
N ASN A 24 0.54 2.84 13.52
CA ASN A 24 1.46 2.05 14.35
C ASN A 24 2.39 1.19 13.50
N GLY A 25 2.92 1.78 12.42
CA GLY A 25 3.89 1.11 11.56
C GLY A 25 3.31 0.14 10.56
N LYS A 26 1.99 -0.06 10.55
CA LYS A 26 1.34 -1.01 9.65
C LYS A 26 0.41 -0.29 8.69
N ARG A 27 0.23 -0.86 7.52
CA ARG A 27 -0.74 -0.34 6.57
C ARG A 27 -2.13 -0.40 7.18
N ASN A 28 -2.84 0.72 7.15
CA ASN A 28 -4.15 0.79 7.77
C ASN A 28 -4.92 1.93 7.14
N GLY A 29 -6.08 1.65 6.57
CA GLY A 29 -6.85 2.62 5.83
C GLY A 29 -6.65 2.45 4.33
N LYS A 30 -6.82 3.52 3.58
CA LYS A 30 -6.76 3.43 2.12
C LYS A 30 -5.33 3.28 1.62
N GLY A 31 -5.16 2.45 0.57
CA GLY A 31 -3.85 2.27 -0.01
C GLY A 31 -3.90 1.69 -1.40
N LYS A 32 -2.76 1.81 -2.10
CA LYS A 32 -2.59 1.27 -3.44
C LYS A 32 -1.27 0.52 -3.50
N GLU A 33 -1.30 -0.65 -4.14
CA GLU A 33 -0.09 -1.42 -4.41
C GLU A 33 0.17 -1.47 -5.90
N TYR A 34 1.43 -1.52 -6.26
CA TYR A 34 1.86 -1.54 -7.66
C TYR A 34 2.80 -2.72 -7.89
N TYR A 35 2.78 -3.24 -9.12
CA TYR A 35 3.80 -4.17 -9.57
C TYR A 35 5.11 -3.42 -9.82
N ASP A 36 6.20 -4.16 -9.97
CA ASP A 36 7.51 -3.55 -10.22
C ASP A 36 7.61 -2.88 -11.60
N ASN A 37 6.61 -3.07 -12.46
CA ASN A 37 6.50 -2.36 -13.73
C ASN A 37 5.62 -1.11 -13.63
N SER A 38 5.27 -0.70 -12.41
CA SER A 38 4.47 0.49 -12.10
C SER A 38 2.99 0.36 -12.43
N LYS A 39 2.53 -0.82 -12.78
CA LYS A 39 1.10 -1.04 -13.01
C LYS A 39 0.40 -1.27 -11.68
N LEU A 40 -0.82 -0.76 -11.57
CA LEU A 40 -1.62 -0.92 -10.36
C LEU A 40 -1.95 -2.39 -10.13
N LYS A 41 -1.68 -2.86 -8.92
CA LYS A 41 -1.93 -4.24 -8.53
C LYS A 41 -3.18 -4.35 -7.67
N PHE A 42 -3.36 -3.42 -6.75
CA PHE A 42 -4.45 -3.47 -5.79
C PHE A 42 -4.76 -2.06 -5.31
N GLU A 43 -6.03 -1.77 -5.16
CA GLU A 43 -6.47 -0.52 -4.56
C GLU A 43 -7.61 -0.85 -3.62
N GLY A 44 -7.53 -0.41 -2.37
CA GLY A 44 -8.56 -0.72 -1.40
C GLY A 44 -8.17 -0.27 -0.01
N GLU A 45 -8.66 -1.00 0.98
CA GLU A 45 -8.39 -0.66 2.37
C GLU A 45 -7.65 -1.78 3.07
N TYR A 46 -6.82 -1.37 4.03
CA TYR A 46 -6.01 -2.27 4.84
C TYR A 46 -6.43 -2.18 6.29
N LEU A 47 -6.27 -3.28 7.01
CA LEU A 47 -6.51 -3.32 8.45
C LEU A 47 -5.36 -4.09 9.08
N ASN A 48 -4.60 -3.41 9.96
CA ASN A 48 -3.45 -4.00 10.67
C ASN A 48 -2.46 -4.69 9.74
N GLY A 49 -2.19 -4.06 8.60
CA GLY A 49 -1.21 -4.56 7.65
C GLY A 49 -1.75 -5.49 6.59
N GLU A 50 -3.00 -5.93 6.71
CA GLU A 50 -3.59 -6.88 5.78
C GLU A 50 -4.68 -6.24 4.95
N LYS A 51 -4.82 -6.70 3.71
CA LYS A 51 -5.91 -6.26 2.85
C LYS A 51 -7.21 -6.80 3.40
N TRP A 52 -8.18 -5.92 3.64
CA TRP A 52 -9.45 -6.37 4.16
C TRP A 52 -10.63 -5.96 3.31
N LYS A 53 -10.45 -4.95 2.45
CA LYS A 53 -11.51 -4.50 1.57
C LYS A 53 -10.90 -3.99 0.27
N ARG A 54 -11.30 -4.58 -0.85
CA ARG A 54 -10.75 -4.18 -2.14
C ARG A 54 -11.75 -3.30 -2.90
N GLU A 55 -11.21 -2.32 -3.60
CA GLU A 55 -11.98 -1.50 -4.52
C GLU A 55 -11.61 -1.86 -5.96
N ARG A 56 -10.33 -2.19 -6.19
CA ARG A 56 -9.86 -2.57 -7.53
C ARG A 56 -8.72 -3.55 -7.41
N ILE A 57 -8.79 -4.61 -8.22
CA ILE A 57 -7.69 -5.54 -8.40
C ILE A 57 -7.48 -5.69 -9.89
N LEU A 58 -6.23 -5.50 -10.32
CA LEU A 58 -5.85 -5.62 -11.72
C LEU A 58 -4.85 -6.78 -11.85
N PHE A 59 -5.09 -7.62 -12.83
CA PHE A 59 -4.26 -8.78 -13.07
C PHE A 59 -3.35 -8.56 -14.27
#